data_3f9054acaacece4052b854d7fb18e8da
#
_entry.id   3f9054acaacece4052b854d7fb18e8da
#
_cell.length_a   1.000
_cell.length_b   1.000
_cell.length_c   1.000
_cell.angle_alpha   90.00
_cell.angle_beta   90.00
_cell.angle_gamma   90.00
#
_symmetry.space_group_name_H-M   'P 1'
#
loop_
_entity.id
_entity.type
_entity.pdbx_description
1 polymer ?
#
loop_
_entity_poly.entity_id
_entity_poly.type
_entity_poly.pdbx_seq_one_letter_code
_entity_poly.pdbx_strand_id
1 'polypeptide(L)'
;MRHADVENPHRVLYGYLPGFPLSALGRSQATAVGQSLRNSGLRRIVHSPLDRTRETAQLVNAQLPTPVPLIPEPALREAEIGRYLQGVPYWQIPIRRPRWFMHKLRRGSMAGDETIEQLGSRVRGIVQRLGREHPGEVSLCVSHADPILAAWLLFDGRPQTERELYRKSVQRAGMLELDLDSDRVVSIRYLPSPRVSP
;
A
#
# COMPACT_ATOMS: atom_id res chain seq x y z
N MET A 1 -0.35 5.83 -1.37
CA MET A 1 1.01 5.75 -0.78
C MET A 1 1.26 4.37 -0.22
N ARG A 2 2.42 3.77 -0.48
CA ARG A 2 2.88 2.57 0.23
C ARG A 2 3.43 2.97 1.60
N HIS A 3 3.15 2.17 2.64
CA HIS A 3 3.75 2.39 3.96
C HIS A 3 5.28 2.50 3.88
N ALA A 4 5.89 3.22 4.82
CA ALA A 4 7.33 3.44 4.92
C ALA A 4 8.08 2.14 5.29
N ASP A 5 9.40 2.19 5.37
CA ASP A 5 10.22 1.02 5.65
C ASP A 5 9.95 0.41 7.02
N VAL A 6 10.10 -0.92 7.12
CA VAL A 6 9.70 -1.72 8.28
C VAL A 6 10.91 -2.43 8.85
N GLU A 7 11.01 -2.46 10.17
CA GLU A 7 12.02 -3.23 10.86
C GLU A 7 11.74 -4.73 10.70
N ASN A 8 12.56 -5.39 9.89
CA ASN A 8 12.44 -6.80 9.56
C ASN A 8 13.83 -7.43 9.36
N PRO A 9 14.65 -7.54 10.43
CA PRO A 9 16.03 -8.01 10.33
C PRO A 9 16.12 -9.45 9.82
N HIS A 10 15.13 -10.27 10.12
CA HIS A 10 15.08 -11.67 9.69
C HIS A 10 14.47 -11.87 8.30
N ARG A 11 14.08 -10.79 7.61
CA ARG A 11 13.48 -10.81 6.26
C ARG A 11 12.36 -11.84 6.13
N VAL A 12 11.47 -11.90 7.12
CA VAL A 12 10.29 -12.77 7.07
C VAL A 12 9.17 -12.16 6.25
N LEU A 13 8.35 -13.00 5.63
CA LEU A 13 7.09 -12.56 5.04
C LEU A 13 6.09 -12.32 6.17
N TYR A 14 5.95 -11.07 6.59
CA TYR A 14 5.14 -10.74 7.77
C TYR A 14 3.64 -10.58 7.48
N GLY A 15 3.24 -10.25 6.25
CA GLY A 15 1.81 -10.16 5.89
C GLY A 15 0.97 -9.40 6.92
N TYR A 16 0.14 -10.13 7.67
CA TYR A 16 -0.74 -9.61 8.73
C TYR A 16 -0.16 -9.78 10.15
N LEU A 17 1.04 -10.33 10.29
CA LEU A 17 1.63 -10.54 11.60
C LEU A 17 1.87 -9.21 12.32
N PRO A 18 1.57 -9.12 13.63
CA PRO A 18 1.94 -7.97 14.46
C PRO A 18 3.44 -7.93 14.74
N GLY A 19 3.92 -6.82 15.31
CA GLY A 19 5.31 -6.70 15.74
C GLY A 19 6.30 -6.31 14.64
N PHE A 20 5.82 -5.67 13.55
CA PHE A 20 6.62 -5.12 12.48
C PHE A 20 6.43 -3.61 12.38
N PRO A 21 6.99 -2.82 13.33
CA PRO A 21 6.93 -1.36 13.32
C PRO A 21 7.78 -0.78 12.19
N LEU A 22 7.70 0.51 11.98
CA LEU A 22 8.61 1.20 11.07
C LEU A 22 10.06 1.14 11.61
N SER A 23 11.01 0.99 10.70
CA SER A 23 12.43 1.16 11.01
C SER A 23 12.75 2.65 11.24
N ALA A 24 13.97 2.96 11.71
CA ALA A 24 14.46 4.35 11.79
C ALA A 24 14.39 5.04 10.42
N LEU A 25 14.82 4.34 9.36
CA LEU A 25 14.68 4.81 7.97
C LEU A 25 13.22 5.06 7.61
N GLY A 26 12.31 4.14 7.98
CA GLY A 26 10.89 4.27 7.69
C GLY A 26 10.26 5.48 8.37
N ARG A 27 10.63 5.77 9.61
CA ARG A 27 10.16 7.00 10.30
C ARG A 27 10.64 8.24 9.59
N SER A 28 11.92 8.29 9.19
CA SER A 28 12.47 9.42 8.41
C SER A 28 11.75 9.57 7.06
N GLN A 29 11.46 8.48 6.35
CA GLN A 29 10.70 8.49 5.10
C GLN A 29 9.29 9.05 5.29
N ALA A 30 8.55 8.59 6.31
CA ALA A 30 7.20 9.05 6.58
C ALA A 30 7.17 10.54 6.95
N THR A 31 8.14 10.99 7.75
CA THR A 31 8.32 12.41 8.10
C THR A 31 8.57 13.25 6.84
N ALA A 32 9.49 12.83 5.97
CA ALA A 32 9.81 13.55 4.74
C ALA A 32 8.59 13.63 3.78
N VAL A 33 7.79 12.56 3.68
CA VAL A 33 6.51 12.61 2.94
C VAL A 33 5.56 13.64 3.55
N GLY A 34 5.39 13.63 4.87
CA GLY A 34 4.54 14.61 5.55
C GLY A 34 4.97 16.04 5.29
N GLN A 35 6.28 16.31 5.32
CA GLN A 35 6.84 17.61 4.97
C GLN A 35 6.53 18.01 3.52
N SER A 36 6.64 17.08 2.57
CA SER A 36 6.32 17.34 1.16
C SER A 36 4.85 17.63 0.92
N LEU A 37 3.96 17.12 1.78
CA LEU A 37 2.52 17.31 1.70
C LEU A 37 1.98 18.51 2.49
N ARG A 38 2.83 19.30 3.15
CA ARG A 38 2.40 20.43 4.00
C ARG A 38 1.48 21.43 3.32
N ASN A 39 1.70 21.67 2.03
CA ASN A 39 0.95 22.64 1.22
C ASN A 39 0.01 21.97 0.22
N SER A 40 -0.25 20.66 0.34
CA SER A 40 -1.08 19.92 -0.61
C SER A 40 -2.59 20.16 -0.47
N GLY A 41 -3.02 20.81 0.61
CA GLY A 41 -4.45 20.93 0.92
C GLY A 41 -5.08 19.62 1.40
N LEU A 42 -4.27 18.68 1.91
CA LEU A 42 -4.75 17.39 2.41
C LEU A 42 -5.85 17.57 3.49
N ARG A 43 -6.96 16.85 3.33
CA ARG A 43 -8.15 16.93 4.20
C ARG A 43 -8.35 15.70 5.07
N ARG A 44 -7.81 14.54 4.68
CA ARG A 44 -7.88 13.28 5.43
C ARG A 44 -6.79 12.30 5.05
N ILE A 45 -6.49 11.38 5.95
CA ILE A 45 -5.62 10.24 5.68
C ILE A 45 -6.42 8.98 5.96
N VAL A 46 -6.65 8.17 4.93
CA VAL A 46 -7.29 6.86 5.01
C VAL A 46 -6.20 5.80 5.01
N HIS A 47 -6.17 4.92 5.98
CA HIS A 47 -5.05 3.98 6.11
C HIS A 47 -5.51 2.54 6.40
N SER A 48 -4.74 1.58 5.91
CA SER A 48 -4.87 0.18 6.35
C SER A 48 -4.77 0.09 7.89
N PRO A 49 -5.52 -0.79 8.56
CA PRO A 49 -5.46 -0.91 10.02
C PRO A 49 -4.16 -1.54 10.55
N LEU A 50 -3.25 -2.01 9.68
CA LEU A 50 -2.00 -2.64 10.11
C LEU A 50 -1.02 -1.61 10.70
N ASP A 51 -0.25 -2.00 11.74
CA ASP A 51 0.59 -1.10 12.54
C ASP A 51 1.49 -0.19 11.70
N ARG A 52 2.21 -0.76 10.72
CA ARG A 52 3.12 -0.02 9.83
C ARG A 52 2.44 1.07 8.99
N THR A 53 1.20 0.85 8.58
CA THR A 53 0.42 1.84 7.82
C THR A 53 -0.14 2.91 8.74
N ARG A 54 -0.60 2.52 9.93
CA ARG A 54 -1.06 3.45 10.96
C ARG A 54 0.08 4.35 11.43
N GLU A 55 1.25 3.79 11.76
CA GLU A 55 2.43 4.57 12.16
C GLU A 55 2.89 5.51 11.04
N THR A 56 2.91 5.04 9.78
CA THR A 56 3.19 5.90 8.62
C THR A 56 2.21 7.07 8.54
N ALA A 57 0.91 6.81 8.64
CA ALA A 57 -0.13 7.84 8.59
C ALA A 57 0.00 8.86 9.73
N GLN A 58 0.30 8.41 10.94
CA GLN A 58 0.51 9.27 12.10
C GLN A 58 1.71 10.21 11.91
N LEU A 59 2.83 9.68 11.43
CA LEU A 59 4.04 10.47 11.19
C LEU A 59 3.86 11.51 10.08
N VAL A 60 3.17 11.13 8.99
CA VAL A 60 2.78 12.07 7.93
C VAL A 60 1.90 13.18 8.50
N ASN A 61 0.87 12.81 9.26
CA ASN A 61 -0.09 13.76 9.83
C ASN A 61 0.56 14.75 10.80
N ALA A 62 1.54 14.30 11.57
CA ALA A 62 2.28 15.13 12.50
C ALA A 62 3.11 16.25 11.84
N GLN A 63 3.37 16.15 10.53
CA GLN A 63 4.10 17.16 9.77
C GLN A 63 3.20 18.21 9.11
N LEU A 64 1.89 17.98 9.08
CA LEU A 64 0.94 18.92 8.46
C LEU A 64 0.77 20.16 9.34
N PRO A 65 0.52 21.35 8.76
CA PRO A 65 0.25 22.57 9.52
C PRO A 65 -0.94 22.43 10.47
N THR A 66 -1.96 21.68 10.03
CA THR A 66 -3.12 21.31 10.84
C THR A 66 -3.33 19.81 10.67
N PRO A 67 -3.32 19.04 11.75
CA PRO A 67 -3.62 17.61 11.68
C PRO A 67 -5.01 17.34 11.09
N VAL A 68 -5.10 16.30 10.27
CA VAL A 68 -6.35 15.89 9.63
C VAL A 68 -6.86 14.56 10.22
N PRO A 69 -8.15 14.20 10.01
CA PRO A 69 -8.66 12.91 10.44
C PRO A 69 -7.88 11.72 9.88
N LEU A 70 -7.56 10.76 10.75
CA LEU A 70 -6.98 9.45 10.42
C LEU A 70 -8.09 8.42 10.44
N ILE A 71 -8.38 7.81 9.29
CA ILE A 71 -9.52 6.91 9.09
C ILE A 71 -9.00 5.50 8.76
N PRO A 72 -9.18 4.51 9.65
CA PRO A 72 -8.83 3.13 9.35
C PRO A 72 -9.79 2.54 8.31
N GLU A 73 -9.22 1.91 7.28
CA GLU A 73 -9.99 1.32 6.17
C GLU A 73 -9.49 -0.11 5.90
N PRO A 74 -10.28 -1.14 6.27
CA PRO A 74 -9.91 -2.53 6.05
C PRO A 74 -9.65 -2.89 4.58
N ALA A 75 -10.31 -2.24 3.63
CA ALA A 75 -10.10 -2.50 2.21
C ALA A 75 -8.72 -2.05 1.68
N LEU A 76 -7.94 -1.30 2.48
CA LEU A 76 -6.55 -0.94 2.17
C LEU A 76 -5.51 -1.94 2.72
N ARG A 77 -5.93 -3.06 3.35
CA ARG A 77 -5.00 -4.06 3.89
C ARG A 77 -4.12 -4.69 2.81
N GLU A 78 -3.01 -5.29 3.25
CA GLU A 78 -2.11 -6.06 2.39
C GLU A 78 -2.85 -7.19 1.68
N ALA A 79 -2.25 -7.72 0.62
CA ALA A 79 -2.77 -8.92 -0.03
C ALA A 79 -2.88 -10.07 0.96
N GLU A 80 -4.00 -10.76 0.94
CA GLU A 80 -4.16 -12.00 1.68
C GLU A 80 -3.43 -13.11 0.92
N ILE A 81 -2.15 -13.25 1.26
CA ILE A 81 -1.29 -14.32 0.74
C ILE A 81 -1.37 -15.46 1.74
N GLY A 82 -2.49 -16.09 1.92
CA GLY A 82 -2.76 -17.14 2.86
C GLY A 82 -1.83 -17.22 4.09
N ARG A 83 -2.31 -17.61 5.21
CA ARG A 83 -1.50 -17.80 6.45
C ARG A 83 -0.32 -18.77 6.24
N TYR A 84 -0.35 -19.49 5.12
CA TYR A 84 0.64 -20.49 4.74
C TYR A 84 2.07 -19.94 4.59
N LEU A 85 2.21 -18.70 4.10
CA LEU A 85 3.53 -18.09 3.84
C LEU A 85 4.03 -17.19 4.97
N GLN A 86 3.17 -16.77 5.88
CA GLN A 86 3.52 -15.80 6.92
C GLN A 86 4.51 -16.36 7.94
N GLY A 87 5.38 -15.53 8.45
CA GLY A 87 6.37 -15.87 9.48
C GLY A 87 7.59 -16.67 8.96
N VAL A 88 7.68 -16.91 7.66
CA VAL A 88 8.80 -17.64 7.06
C VAL A 88 9.77 -16.65 6.41
N PRO A 89 11.10 -16.75 6.66
CA PRO A 89 12.10 -15.99 5.93
C PRO A 89 11.97 -16.24 4.42
N TYR A 90 12.07 -15.16 3.62
CA TYR A 90 11.85 -15.27 2.16
C TYR A 90 12.67 -16.38 1.49
N TRP A 91 13.94 -16.54 1.89
CA TRP A 91 14.83 -17.56 1.32
C TRP A 91 14.46 -18.99 1.70
N GLN A 92 13.70 -19.19 2.80
CA GLN A 92 13.24 -20.50 3.24
C GLN A 92 11.90 -20.92 2.62
N ILE A 93 11.17 -19.98 2.02
CA ILE A 93 9.84 -20.25 1.47
C ILE A 93 9.83 -21.42 0.49
N PRO A 94 10.74 -21.52 -0.51
CA PRO A 94 10.75 -22.65 -1.44
C PRO A 94 10.90 -24.01 -0.75
N ILE A 95 11.67 -24.07 0.33
CA ILE A 95 11.96 -25.30 1.06
C ILE A 95 10.85 -25.63 2.06
N ARG A 96 10.45 -24.66 2.90
CA ARG A 96 9.50 -24.87 3.99
C ARG A 96 8.04 -24.80 3.54
N ARG A 97 7.77 -24.20 2.41
CA ARG A 97 6.44 -23.95 1.85
C ARG A 97 6.39 -24.29 0.36
N PRO A 98 6.58 -25.54 -0.05
CA PRO A 98 6.74 -25.92 -1.47
C PRO A 98 5.52 -25.57 -2.33
N ARG A 99 4.32 -25.44 -1.73
CA ARG A 99 3.12 -25.00 -2.46
C ARG A 99 3.14 -23.53 -2.86
N TRP A 100 4.14 -22.74 -2.43
CA TRP A 100 4.26 -21.31 -2.78
C TRP A 100 4.26 -21.06 -4.28
N PHE A 101 4.80 -21.99 -5.07
CA PHE A 101 4.86 -21.86 -6.51
C PHE A 101 3.44 -21.89 -7.16
N MET A 102 2.47 -22.57 -6.55
CA MET A 102 1.07 -22.54 -7.01
C MET A 102 0.50 -21.13 -6.93
N HIS A 103 0.80 -20.44 -5.82
CA HIS A 103 0.46 -19.02 -5.66
C HIS A 103 1.14 -18.14 -6.71
N LYS A 104 2.39 -18.46 -7.11
CA LYS A 104 3.11 -17.75 -8.17
C LYS A 104 2.58 -18.04 -9.56
N LEU A 105 2.08 -19.24 -9.81
CA LEU A 105 1.45 -19.59 -11.09
C LEU A 105 0.07 -18.95 -11.23
N ARG A 106 -0.71 -18.96 -10.16
CA ARG A 106 -2.07 -18.43 -10.16
C ARG A 106 -2.44 -17.94 -8.76
N ARG A 107 -2.35 -16.65 -8.53
CA ARG A 107 -2.82 -16.02 -7.30
C ARG A 107 -4.32 -16.26 -7.13
N GLY A 108 -4.75 -16.52 -5.88
CA GLY A 108 -6.13 -16.93 -5.59
C GLY A 108 -6.38 -18.45 -5.75
N SER A 109 -5.34 -19.24 -6.02
CA SER A 109 -5.47 -20.71 -6.14
C SER A 109 -5.45 -21.44 -4.79
N MET A 110 -4.98 -20.78 -3.73
CA MET A 110 -4.94 -21.35 -2.38
C MET A 110 -6.07 -20.76 -1.53
N ALA A 111 -6.58 -21.55 -0.60
CA ALA A 111 -7.63 -21.11 0.31
C ALA A 111 -7.20 -19.85 1.09
N GLY A 112 -8.01 -18.81 1.02
CA GLY A 112 -7.75 -17.52 1.66
C GLY A 112 -6.87 -16.56 0.85
N ASP A 113 -6.44 -16.92 -0.37
CA ASP A 113 -5.74 -16.00 -1.25
C ASP A 113 -6.72 -15.10 -2.00
N GLU A 114 -6.38 -13.81 -2.12
CA GLU A 114 -7.06 -12.88 -3.04
C GLU A 114 -6.49 -13.00 -4.45
N THR A 115 -7.35 -12.91 -5.47
CA THR A 115 -6.90 -12.67 -6.84
C THR A 115 -6.39 -11.24 -7.01
N ILE A 116 -5.59 -10.99 -8.06
CA ILE A 116 -5.10 -9.63 -8.36
C ILE A 116 -6.28 -8.70 -8.64
N GLU A 117 -7.31 -9.19 -9.32
CA GLU A 117 -8.51 -8.41 -9.62
C GLU A 117 -9.31 -8.04 -8.36
N GLN A 118 -9.50 -8.96 -7.42
CA GLN A 118 -10.15 -8.69 -6.13
C GLN A 118 -9.37 -7.63 -5.35
N LEU A 119 -8.05 -7.80 -5.30
CA LEU A 119 -7.13 -6.91 -4.61
C LEU A 119 -7.21 -5.47 -5.18
N GLY A 120 -7.13 -5.34 -6.51
CA GLY A 120 -7.23 -4.05 -7.19
C GLY A 120 -8.62 -3.43 -7.07
N SER A 121 -9.67 -4.25 -7.17
CA SER A 121 -11.07 -3.78 -7.11
C SER A 121 -11.43 -3.18 -5.75
N ARG A 122 -10.96 -3.76 -4.62
CA ARG A 122 -11.25 -3.17 -3.31
C ARG A 122 -10.57 -1.82 -3.12
N VAL A 123 -9.34 -1.63 -3.62
CA VAL A 123 -8.66 -0.33 -3.59
C VAL A 123 -9.32 0.67 -4.53
N ARG A 124 -9.70 0.24 -5.75
CA ARG A 124 -10.47 1.06 -6.69
C ARG A 124 -11.76 1.56 -6.06
N GLY A 125 -12.49 0.67 -5.36
CA GLY A 125 -13.73 1.04 -4.66
C GLY A 125 -13.53 2.17 -3.65
N ILE A 126 -12.41 2.17 -2.90
CA ILE A 126 -12.07 3.26 -1.97
C ILE A 126 -11.80 4.56 -2.73
N VAL A 127 -10.98 4.51 -3.79
CA VAL A 127 -10.65 5.69 -4.60
C VAL A 127 -11.92 6.32 -5.18
N GLN A 128 -12.79 5.50 -5.76
CA GLN A 128 -14.07 5.94 -6.33
C GLN A 128 -15.02 6.53 -5.28
N ARG A 129 -15.11 5.90 -4.10
CA ARG A 129 -15.91 6.41 -2.99
C ARG A 129 -15.41 7.79 -2.54
N LEU A 130 -14.11 7.94 -2.34
CA LEU A 130 -13.52 9.23 -1.94
C LEU A 130 -13.77 10.31 -2.99
N GLY A 131 -13.68 10.00 -4.28
CA GLY A 131 -13.97 10.95 -5.35
C GLY A 131 -15.43 11.43 -5.36
N ARG A 132 -16.38 10.53 -5.09
CA ARG A 132 -17.81 10.88 -5.02
C ARG A 132 -18.20 11.63 -3.74
N GLU A 133 -17.69 11.18 -2.59
CA GLU A 133 -18.07 11.75 -1.30
C GLU A 133 -17.35 13.07 -1.00
N HIS A 134 -16.19 13.30 -1.62
CA HIS A 134 -15.31 14.42 -1.32
C HIS A 134 -14.75 15.09 -2.60
N PRO A 135 -15.62 15.57 -3.48
CA PRO A 135 -15.18 16.17 -4.74
C PRO A 135 -14.32 17.42 -4.50
N GLY A 136 -13.22 17.53 -5.25
CA GLY A 136 -12.27 18.65 -5.14
C GLY A 136 -11.38 18.63 -3.90
N GLU A 137 -11.47 17.62 -3.04
CA GLU A 137 -10.63 17.49 -1.85
C GLU A 137 -9.47 16.51 -2.05
N VAL A 138 -8.34 16.82 -1.42
CA VAL A 138 -7.17 15.95 -1.44
C VAL A 138 -7.24 14.95 -0.28
N SER A 139 -7.12 13.67 -0.58
CA SER A 139 -7.09 12.56 0.37
C SER A 139 -5.83 11.73 0.19
N LEU A 140 -5.20 11.29 1.27
CA LEU A 140 -4.07 10.36 1.23
C LEU A 140 -4.54 8.96 1.66
N CYS A 141 -4.34 7.95 0.79
CA CYS A 141 -4.53 6.55 1.15
C CYS A 141 -3.19 5.90 1.46
N VAL A 142 -3.02 5.32 2.66
CA VAL A 142 -1.81 4.59 3.07
C VAL A 142 -2.08 3.09 3.07
N SER A 143 -1.43 2.37 2.17
CA SER A 143 -1.64 0.95 1.91
C SER A 143 -0.29 0.21 1.73
N HIS A 144 -0.30 -0.90 1.00
CA HIS A 144 0.82 -1.81 0.82
C HIS A 144 1.16 -1.97 -0.67
N ALA A 145 2.24 -2.69 -0.98
CA ALA A 145 2.73 -2.81 -2.36
C ALA A 145 1.71 -3.44 -3.29
N ASP A 146 1.27 -4.66 -2.98
CA ASP A 146 0.43 -5.44 -3.89
C ASP A 146 -0.95 -4.80 -4.14
N PRO A 147 -1.67 -4.28 -3.12
CA PRO A 147 -2.93 -3.54 -3.35
C PRO A 147 -2.76 -2.34 -4.28
N ILE A 148 -1.69 -1.55 -4.07
CA ILE A 148 -1.43 -0.38 -4.91
C ILE A 148 -1.10 -0.79 -6.35
N LEU A 149 -0.25 -1.81 -6.53
CA LEU A 149 0.11 -2.31 -7.86
C LEU A 149 -1.08 -2.91 -8.60
N ALA A 150 -1.93 -3.67 -7.90
CA ALA A 150 -3.14 -4.25 -8.48
C ALA A 150 -4.14 -3.16 -8.90
N ALA A 151 -4.36 -2.15 -8.07
CA ALA A 151 -5.19 -1.00 -8.44
C ALA A 151 -4.60 -0.23 -9.62
N TRP A 152 -3.28 -0.05 -9.65
CA TRP A 152 -2.61 0.61 -10.77
C TRP A 152 -2.82 -0.14 -12.09
N LEU A 153 -2.74 -1.48 -12.08
CA LEU A 153 -3.07 -2.29 -13.26
C LEU A 153 -4.51 -2.06 -13.73
N LEU A 154 -5.48 -2.00 -12.81
CA LEU A 154 -6.89 -1.75 -13.13
C LEU A 154 -7.09 -0.35 -13.75
N PHE A 155 -6.47 0.67 -13.18
CA PHE A 155 -6.57 2.05 -13.68
C PHE A 155 -5.91 2.21 -15.06
N ASP A 156 -4.78 1.50 -15.29
CA ASP A 156 -4.08 1.48 -16.60
C ASP A 156 -4.79 0.58 -17.64
N GLY A 157 -5.86 -0.15 -17.29
CA GLY A 157 -6.51 -1.11 -18.19
C GLY A 157 -5.63 -2.30 -18.56
N ARG A 158 -4.64 -2.65 -17.73
CA ARG A 158 -3.67 -3.72 -18.00
C ARG A 158 -4.16 -5.08 -17.49
N PRO A 159 -3.68 -6.19 -18.08
CA PRO A 159 -4.04 -7.53 -17.65
C PRO A 159 -3.70 -7.79 -16.18
N GLN A 160 -4.63 -8.39 -15.43
CA GLN A 160 -4.49 -8.71 -14.00
C GLN A 160 -3.71 -10.01 -13.80
N THR A 161 -2.44 -10.01 -14.16
CA THR A 161 -1.54 -11.16 -14.06
C THR A 161 -0.35 -10.87 -13.14
N GLU A 162 0.24 -11.92 -12.55
CA GLU A 162 1.46 -11.80 -11.72
C GLU A 162 2.61 -11.13 -12.49
N ARG A 163 2.76 -11.47 -13.77
CA ARG A 163 3.80 -10.87 -14.63
C ARG A 163 3.61 -9.36 -14.74
N GLU A 164 2.38 -8.91 -14.97
CA GLU A 164 2.06 -7.49 -15.10
C GLU A 164 2.13 -6.76 -13.75
N LEU A 165 1.72 -7.43 -12.66
CA LEU A 165 1.76 -6.86 -11.31
C LEU A 165 3.16 -6.39 -10.93
N TYR A 166 4.17 -7.19 -11.21
CA TYR A 166 5.56 -6.90 -10.83
C TYR A 166 6.42 -6.24 -11.93
N ARG A 167 5.81 -5.81 -13.04
CA ARG A 167 6.53 -4.98 -14.04
C ARG A 167 6.82 -3.57 -13.54
N LYS A 168 5.99 -3.06 -12.67
CA LYS A 168 6.20 -1.78 -11.97
C LYS A 168 6.51 -2.07 -10.51
N SER A 169 7.13 -1.14 -9.83
CA SER A 169 7.36 -1.23 -8.39
C SER A 169 6.96 0.08 -7.73
N VAL A 170 6.42 -0.01 -6.53
CA VAL A 170 6.17 1.13 -5.67
C VAL A 170 7.13 1.05 -4.49
N GLN A 171 8.05 1.99 -4.40
CA GLN A 171 9.01 2.07 -3.30
C GLN A 171 8.31 2.23 -1.95
N ARG A 172 9.00 1.89 -0.86
CA ARG A 172 8.57 2.27 0.49
C ARG A 172 8.39 3.78 0.54
N ALA A 173 7.30 4.26 1.12
CA ALA A 173 6.90 5.66 1.11
C ALA A 173 6.67 6.30 -0.28
N GLY A 174 6.74 5.54 -1.38
CA GLY A 174 6.35 6.01 -2.70
C GLY A 174 4.83 6.12 -2.85
N MET A 175 4.38 6.96 -3.76
CA MET A 175 2.96 7.28 -3.95
C MET A 175 2.55 7.17 -5.42
N LEU A 176 1.27 6.85 -5.63
CA LEU A 176 0.56 7.18 -6.86
C LEU A 176 -0.31 8.40 -6.58
N GLU A 177 -0.12 9.43 -7.34
CA GLU A 177 -1.02 10.57 -7.41
C GLU A 177 -2.06 10.29 -8.48
N LEU A 178 -3.32 10.46 -8.12
CA LEU A 178 -4.46 10.18 -8.98
C LEU A 178 -5.30 11.44 -9.07
N ASP A 179 -5.55 11.92 -10.29
CA ASP A 179 -6.57 12.94 -10.53
C ASP A 179 -7.88 12.25 -10.88
N LEU A 180 -8.97 12.70 -10.24
CA LEU A 180 -10.29 12.14 -10.43
C LEU A 180 -11.24 13.17 -11.02
N ASP A 181 -12.02 12.72 -12.02
CA ASP A 181 -13.25 13.38 -12.45
C ASP A 181 -14.41 12.58 -11.84
N SER A 182 -14.98 13.10 -10.76
CA SER A 182 -15.92 12.38 -9.90
C SER A 182 -15.30 11.08 -9.35
N ASP A 183 -15.67 9.92 -9.86
CA ASP A 183 -15.15 8.61 -9.45
C ASP A 183 -14.24 7.95 -10.51
N ARG A 184 -13.99 8.64 -11.63
CA ARG A 184 -13.13 8.16 -12.70
C ARG A 184 -11.72 8.72 -12.55
N VAL A 185 -10.72 7.84 -12.52
CA VAL A 185 -9.32 8.25 -12.60
C VAL A 185 -9.01 8.75 -14.01
N VAL A 186 -8.56 9.99 -14.13
CA VAL A 186 -8.23 10.64 -15.41
C VAL A 186 -6.72 10.79 -15.61
N SER A 187 -5.95 10.77 -14.54
CA SER A 187 -4.48 10.85 -14.60
C SER A 187 -3.86 10.03 -13.49
N ILE A 188 -2.68 9.47 -13.76
CA ILE A 188 -1.89 8.69 -12.80
C ILE A 188 -0.44 9.11 -12.91
N ARG A 189 0.14 9.55 -11.81
CA ARG A 189 1.55 9.90 -11.71
C ARG A 189 2.22 9.16 -10.57
N TYR A 190 3.34 8.50 -10.83
CA TYR A 190 4.15 7.89 -9.77
C TYR A 190 5.11 8.92 -9.17
N LEU A 191 5.07 9.04 -7.86
CA LEU A 191 5.97 9.86 -7.06
C LEU A 191 6.87 8.93 -6.24
N PRO A 192 8.19 8.91 -6.48
CA PRO A 192 9.12 8.09 -5.71
C PRO A 192 9.20 8.58 -4.27
N SER A 193 9.73 7.73 -3.40
CA SER A 193 10.02 8.12 -2.01
C SER A 193 10.93 9.34 -1.96
N PRO A 194 10.67 10.32 -1.09
CA PRO A 194 11.61 11.39 -0.83
C PRO A 194 12.98 10.82 -0.41
N ARG A 195 14.04 11.45 -0.88
CA ARG A 195 15.40 11.11 -0.43
C ARG A 195 15.55 11.50 1.02
N VAL A 196 15.91 10.54 1.85
CA VAL A 196 16.28 10.78 3.26
C VAL A 196 17.71 10.31 3.46
N SER A 197 18.49 11.09 4.16
CA SER A 197 19.81 10.64 4.59
C SER A 197 19.64 9.54 5.64
N PRO A 198 20.47 8.51 5.63
CA PRO A 198 20.44 7.43 6.62
C PRO A 198 20.79 7.94 8.01
#